data_3099eb67e537fca888520301264b8db2
#
_entry.id   3099eb67e537fca888520301264b8db2
#
_cell.length_a   1.000
_cell.length_b   1.000
_cell.length_c   1.000
_cell.angle_alpha   90.00
_cell.angle_beta   90.00
_cell.angle_gamma   90.00
#
_symmetry.space_group_name_H-M   'P 1'
#
loop_
_entity.id
_entity.type
_entity.pdbx_description
1 polymer ?
#
loop_
_entity_poly.entity_id
_entity_poly.type
_entity_poly.pdbx_seq_one_letter_code
_entity_poly.pdbx_strand_id
1 'polypeptide(L)'
;MHDRRLKRLESALQRNPADALSATGWASRAGMSPRTFSRLFQRDTGMPFRQWRQQLRLLAALRRLAAEQRVNQVALELGYESTSAFVAMFRRALGTTPGRYFTM
;
A
#
# COMPACT_ATOMS: atom_id res chain seq x y z
N MET A 1 -2.90 -13.24 9.15
CA MET A 1 -3.29 -13.80 7.86
C MET A 1 -3.15 -15.31 7.91
N HIS A 2 -4.18 -16.06 7.50
CA HIS A 2 -4.23 -17.51 7.71
C HIS A 2 -3.66 -18.32 6.54
N ASP A 3 -3.81 -17.83 5.31
CA ASP A 3 -3.32 -18.53 4.12
C ASP A 3 -1.82 -18.26 3.94
N ARG A 4 -1.04 -19.34 3.79
CA ARG A 4 0.42 -19.23 3.65
C ARG A 4 0.82 -18.44 2.40
N ARG A 5 0.07 -18.60 1.31
CA ARG A 5 0.35 -17.90 0.05
C ARG A 5 0.11 -16.40 0.19
N LEU A 6 -0.94 -16.02 0.92
CA LEU A 6 -1.24 -14.63 1.20
C LEU A 6 -0.24 -14.03 2.18
N LYS A 7 0.27 -14.83 3.10
CA LYS A 7 1.31 -14.41 4.05
C LYS A 7 2.61 -14.05 3.32
N ARG A 8 2.96 -14.82 2.30
CA ARG A 8 4.14 -14.53 1.45
C ARG A 8 3.96 -13.22 0.69
N LEU A 9 2.76 -12.99 0.17
CA LEU A 9 2.41 -11.75 -0.50
C LEU A 9 2.54 -10.55 0.44
N GLU A 10 1.99 -10.67 1.64
CA GLU A 10 2.09 -9.64 2.66
C GLU A 10 3.54 -9.27 2.95
N SER A 11 4.38 -10.27 3.18
CA SER A 11 5.80 -10.05 3.45
C SER A 11 6.50 -9.38 2.27
N ALA A 12 6.21 -9.80 1.04
CA ALA A 12 6.80 -9.21 -0.15
C ALA A 12 6.42 -7.74 -0.30
N LEU A 13 5.16 -7.40 -0.07
CA LEU A 13 4.70 -6.01 -0.18
C LEU A 13 5.19 -5.14 0.97
N GLN A 14 5.37 -5.70 2.16
CA GLN A 14 5.96 -4.96 3.27
C GLN A 14 7.42 -4.59 2.98
N ARG A 15 8.15 -5.46 2.29
CA ARG A 15 9.53 -5.17 1.88
C ARG A 15 9.59 -4.19 0.72
N ASN A 16 8.58 -4.19 -0.15
CA ASN A 16 8.53 -3.31 -1.31
C ASN A 16 7.12 -2.75 -1.48
N PRO A 17 6.75 -1.71 -0.71
CA PRO A 17 5.41 -1.11 -0.82
C PRO A 17 5.12 -0.49 -2.18
N ALA A 18 6.16 -0.20 -2.98
CA ALA A 18 6.02 0.38 -4.30
C ALA A 18 5.67 -0.64 -5.38
N ASP A 19 5.65 -1.94 -5.06
CA ASP A 19 5.33 -2.98 -6.03
C ASP A 19 3.99 -2.69 -6.70
N ALA A 20 3.99 -2.68 -8.04
CA ALA A 20 2.84 -2.30 -8.84
C ALA A 20 2.05 -3.51 -9.37
N LEU A 21 2.41 -4.72 -8.98
CA LEU A 21 1.72 -5.92 -9.47
C LEU A 21 0.25 -5.88 -9.07
N SER A 22 -0.64 -6.09 -10.05
CA SER A 22 -2.09 -6.05 -9.82
C SER A 22 -2.57 -7.21 -8.96
N ALA A 23 -3.81 -7.10 -8.47
CA ALA A 23 -4.45 -8.21 -7.75
C ALA A 23 -4.48 -9.48 -8.60
N THR A 24 -4.77 -9.35 -9.91
CA THR A 24 -4.75 -10.46 -10.84
C THR A 24 -3.35 -11.09 -10.94
N GLY A 25 -2.31 -10.26 -11.00
CA GLY A 25 -0.93 -10.74 -11.01
C GLY A 25 -0.55 -11.48 -9.75
N TRP A 26 -0.93 -10.98 -8.59
CA TRP A 26 -0.68 -11.65 -7.32
C TRP A 26 -1.45 -12.96 -7.19
N ALA A 27 -2.72 -12.98 -7.67
CA ALA A 27 -3.51 -14.20 -7.70
C ALA A 27 -2.81 -15.28 -8.54
N SER A 28 -2.32 -14.90 -9.72
CA SER A 28 -1.61 -15.81 -10.60
C SER A 28 -0.36 -16.39 -9.92
N ARG A 29 0.43 -15.57 -9.25
CA ARG A 29 1.61 -16.03 -8.52
C ARG A 29 1.26 -16.99 -7.39
N ALA A 30 0.11 -16.78 -6.78
CA ALA A 30 -0.36 -17.64 -5.69
C ALA A 30 -1.05 -18.90 -6.18
N GLY A 31 -1.19 -19.07 -7.50
CA GLY A 31 -1.88 -20.23 -8.08
C GLY A 31 -3.38 -20.20 -7.86
N MET A 32 -3.98 -19.02 -7.79
CA MET A 32 -5.40 -18.82 -7.54
C MET A 32 -6.06 -18.07 -8.68
N SER A 33 -7.37 -18.29 -8.88
CA SER A 33 -8.15 -17.39 -9.72
C SER A 33 -8.29 -16.03 -9.03
N PRO A 34 -8.52 -14.93 -9.79
CA PRO A 34 -8.75 -13.63 -9.18
C PRO A 34 -9.91 -13.64 -8.18
N ARG A 35 -10.96 -14.37 -8.47
CA ARG A 35 -12.13 -14.48 -7.58
C ARG A 35 -11.77 -15.16 -6.26
N THR A 36 -11.05 -16.27 -6.31
CA THR A 36 -10.60 -16.99 -5.12
C THR A 36 -9.67 -16.10 -4.29
N PHE A 37 -8.73 -15.42 -4.96
CA PHE A 37 -7.81 -14.50 -4.30
C PHE A 37 -8.56 -13.40 -3.54
N SER A 38 -9.50 -12.73 -4.21
CA SER A 38 -10.28 -11.66 -3.57
C SER A 38 -11.06 -12.16 -2.36
N ARG A 39 -11.69 -13.32 -2.49
CA ARG A 39 -12.49 -13.92 -1.41
C ARG A 39 -11.62 -14.27 -0.21
N LEU A 40 -10.51 -14.95 -0.44
CA LEU A 40 -9.61 -15.35 0.64
C LEU A 40 -8.93 -14.13 1.28
N PHE A 41 -8.56 -13.16 0.49
CA PHE A 41 -7.93 -11.94 1.00
C PHE A 41 -8.88 -11.17 1.91
N GLN A 42 -10.15 -10.99 1.46
CA GLN A 42 -11.19 -10.33 2.24
C GLN A 42 -11.45 -11.09 3.55
N ARG A 43 -11.50 -12.42 3.49
CA ARG A 43 -11.70 -13.25 4.67
C ARG A 43 -10.56 -13.08 5.68
N ASP A 44 -9.30 -13.10 5.20
CA ASP A 44 -8.14 -13.11 6.08
C ASP A 44 -7.78 -11.73 6.63
N THR A 45 -8.07 -10.65 5.89
CA THR A 45 -7.69 -9.29 6.28
C THR A 45 -8.89 -8.43 6.68
N GLY A 46 -10.10 -8.81 6.30
CA GLY A 46 -11.30 -8.01 6.53
C GLY A 46 -11.49 -6.88 5.52
N MET A 47 -10.64 -6.77 4.51
CA MET A 47 -10.74 -5.70 3.52
C MET A 47 -10.26 -6.16 2.14
N PRO A 48 -10.69 -5.46 1.06
CA PRO A 48 -10.20 -5.75 -0.28
C PRO A 48 -8.69 -5.50 -0.38
N PHE A 49 -8.03 -6.24 -1.27
CA PHE A 49 -6.59 -6.11 -1.50
C PHE A 49 -6.17 -4.68 -1.84
N ARG A 50 -6.96 -3.98 -2.67
CA ARG A 50 -6.66 -2.59 -3.05
C ARG A 50 -6.60 -1.67 -1.83
N GLN A 51 -7.55 -1.82 -0.91
CA GLN A 51 -7.60 -1.01 0.30
C GLN A 51 -6.43 -1.35 1.23
N TRP A 52 -6.13 -2.64 1.38
CA TRP A 52 -5.03 -3.10 2.21
C TRP A 52 -3.69 -2.55 1.69
N ARG A 53 -3.48 -2.63 0.37
CA ARG A 53 -2.26 -2.08 -0.25
C ARG A 53 -2.13 -0.59 -0.02
N GLN A 54 -3.24 0.14 -0.15
CA GLN A 54 -3.27 1.59 0.08
C GLN A 54 -2.87 1.93 1.51
N GLN A 55 -3.38 1.20 2.48
CA GLN A 55 -3.02 1.40 3.88
C GLN A 55 -1.55 1.08 4.14
N LEU A 56 -1.03 0.06 3.50
CA LEU A 56 0.38 -0.29 3.63
C LEU A 56 1.27 0.84 3.12
N ARG A 57 0.94 1.42 1.96
CA ARG A 57 1.69 2.55 1.41
C ARG A 57 1.58 3.79 2.29
N LEU A 58 0.41 4.04 2.84
CA LEU A 58 0.21 5.18 3.75
C LEU A 58 1.06 5.02 5.01
N LEU A 59 1.09 3.83 5.61
CA LEU A 59 1.91 3.56 6.78
C LEU A 59 3.40 3.75 6.48
N ALA A 60 3.84 3.25 5.34
CA ALA A 60 5.23 3.43 4.90
C ALA A 60 5.55 4.92 4.70
N ALA A 61 4.59 5.68 4.14
CA ALA A 61 4.74 7.13 3.95
C ALA A 61 4.90 7.84 5.29
N LEU A 62 4.05 7.52 6.26
CA LEU A 62 4.12 8.14 7.58
C LEU A 62 5.46 7.89 8.27
N ARG A 63 5.97 6.67 8.17
CA ARG A 63 7.28 6.33 8.75
C ARG A 63 8.41 7.12 8.12
N ARG A 64 8.41 7.23 6.79
CA ARG A 64 9.47 7.94 6.05
C ARG A 64 9.41 9.44 6.28
N LEU A 65 8.21 10.01 6.31
CA LEU A 65 8.04 11.44 6.58
C LEU A 65 8.41 11.77 8.03
N ALA A 66 8.10 10.89 8.96
CA ALA A 66 8.52 11.06 10.35
C ALA A 66 10.05 11.00 10.51
N ALA A 67 10.73 10.28 9.60
CA ALA A 67 12.19 10.24 9.53
C ALA A 67 12.76 11.43 8.72
N GLU A 68 11.94 12.44 8.46
CA GLU A 68 12.32 13.69 7.79
C GLU A 68 12.72 13.54 6.33
N GLN A 69 12.29 12.47 5.66
CA GLN A 69 12.47 12.35 4.22
C GLN A 69 11.59 13.37 3.49
N ARG A 70 12.07 13.84 2.35
CA ARG A 70 11.34 14.81 1.54
C ARG A 70 10.11 14.19 0.89
N VAL A 71 9.03 14.96 0.79
CA VAL A 71 7.75 14.49 0.25
C VAL A 71 7.91 13.95 -1.17
N ASN A 72 8.65 14.64 -2.03
CA ASN A 72 8.86 14.18 -3.41
C ASN A 72 9.63 12.86 -3.48
N GLN A 73 10.58 12.65 -2.59
CA GLN A 73 11.34 11.41 -2.52
C GLN A 73 10.47 10.25 -2.03
N VAL A 74 9.66 10.50 -1.01
CA VAL A 74 8.72 9.50 -0.49
C VAL A 74 7.73 9.08 -1.57
N ALA A 75 7.18 10.05 -2.31
CA ALA A 75 6.27 9.78 -3.41
C ALA A 75 6.90 8.85 -4.45
N LEU A 76 8.13 9.15 -4.85
CA LEU A 76 8.87 8.34 -5.82
C LEU A 76 9.12 6.93 -5.31
N GLU A 77 9.62 6.81 -4.08
CA GLU A 77 9.96 5.51 -3.49
C GLU A 77 8.74 4.62 -3.27
N LEU A 78 7.56 5.20 -3.11
CA LEU A 78 6.32 4.45 -2.92
C LEU A 78 5.57 4.17 -4.23
N GLY A 79 6.18 4.54 -5.37
CA GLY A 79 5.64 4.18 -6.68
C GLY A 79 4.57 5.12 -7.20
N TYR A 80 4.45 6.33 -6.69
CA TYR A 80 3.52 7.32 -7.21
C TYR A 80 4.10 8.00 -8.45
N GLU A 81 3.25 8.28 -9.42
CA GLU A 81 3.65 8.91 -10.68
C GLU A 81 4.18 10.34 -10.48
N SER A 82 3.69 11.02 -9.45
CA SER A 82 4.06 12.40 -9.18
C SER A 82 3.89 12.70 -7.70
N THR A 83 4.54 13.76 -7.24
CA THR A 83 4.33 14.28 -5.89
C THR A 83 2.88 14.69 -5.69
N SER A 84 2.26 15.29 -6.72
CA SER A 84 0.85 15.70 -6.65
C SER A 84 -0.09 14.52 -6.42
N ALA A 85 0.15 13.39 -7.09
CA ALA A 85 -0.65 12.18 -6.92
C ALA A 85 -0.53 11.65 -5.49
N PHE A 86 0.68 11.64 -4.94
CA PHE A 86 0.93 11.22 -3.57
C PHE A 86 0.22 12.15 -2.57
N VAL A 87 0.38 13.46 -2.72
CA VAL A 87 -0.26 14.45 -1.84
C VAL A 87 -1.78 14.31 -1.88
N ALA A 88 -2.36 14.10 -3.06
CA ALA A 88 -3.81 13.89 -3.21
C ALA A 88 -4.28 12.65 -2.44
N MET A 89 -3.53 11.56 -2.53
CA MET A 89 -3.83 10.34 -1.76
C MET A 89 -3.77 10.62 -0.27
N PHE A 90 -2.71 11.29 0.18
CA PHE A 90 -2.49 11.60 1.59
C PHE A 90 -3.63 12.45 2.14
N ARG A 91 -4.05 13.48 1.39
CA ARG A 91 -5.17 14.34 1.81
C ARG A 91 -6.48 13.58 1.90
N ARG A 92 -6.75 12.69 0.95
CA ARG A 92 -7.98 11.86 1.00
C ARG A 92 -7.97 10.94 2.22
N ALA A 93 -6.80 10.38 2.57
CA ALA A 93 -6.70 9.44 3.67
C ALA A 93 -6.70 10.12 5.04
N LEU A 94 -6.00 11.24 5.18
CA LEU A 94 -5.75 11.86 6.49
C LEU A 94 -6.35 13.26 6.65
N GLY A 95 -6.99 13.78 5.61
CA GLY A 95 -7.68 15.08 5.68
C GLY A 95 -6.79 16.30 5.60
N THR A 96 -5.47 16.13 5.46
CA THR A 96 -4.52 17.24 5.37
C THR A 96 -3.31 16.85 4.54
N THR A 97 -2.48 17.82 4.18
CA THR A 97 -1.24 17.58 3.43
C THR A 97 -0.15 17.01 4.34
N PRO A 98 0.87 16.34 3.76
CA PRO A 98 2.01 15.87 4.56
C PRO A 98 2.70 16.99 5.33
N GLY A 99 2.86 18.15 4.71
CA GLY A 99 3.49 19.29 5.38
C GLY A 99 2.74 19.75 6.61
N ARG A 100 1.42 19.85 6.51
CA ARG A 100 0.59 20.25 7.65
C ARG A 100 0.49 19.17 8.71
N TYR A 101 0.45 17.91 8.30
CA TYR A 101 0.33 16.80 9.23
C TYR A 101 1.46 16.78 10.26
N PHE A 102 2.67 17.08 9.82
CA PHE A 102 3.86 17.01 10.66
C PHE A 102 4.26 18.36 11.30
N THR A 103 3.53 19.43 11.03
CA THR A 103 3.82 20.74 11.62
C THR A 103 2.85 21.13 12.74
N MET A 104 1.89 20.28 13.03
CA MET A 104 0.93 20.54 14.12
C MET A 104 1.46 20.13 15.47
#